data_c9eaf67f3864b9c3839449ba83b0bc49
#
_entry.id   c9eaf67f3864b9c3839449ba83b0bc49
#
_cell.length_a   1.000
_cell.length_b   1.000
_cell.length_c   1.000
_cell.angle_alpha   90.00
_cell.angle_beta   90.00
_cell.angle_gamma   90.00
#
_symmetry.space_group_name_H-M   'P 1'
#
loop_
_entity.id
_entity.type
_entity.pdbx_description
1 polymer ?
#
loop_
_entity_poly.entity_id
_entity_poly.type
_entity_poly.pdbx_seq_one_letter_code
_entity_poly.pdbx_strand_id
1 'polypeptide(L)'
;MRVLIAAALAATMPAAHAATCQASSPKNTVALVELYTSQGCSSCPPADRWLSQLPSRIDSSRAVPLALHVGYWDYIGWKDPYAKREFSTRQRRLAELKRAKAVYTPQVLLQGLDFRRWGTRE
;
A
#
# COMPACT_ATOMS: atom_id res chain seq x y z
N MET A 1 6.16 52.62 -52.01
CA MET A 1 6.73 52.30 -50.69
C MET A 1 5.64 51.59 -49.91
N ARG A 2 5.68 50.21 -49.83
CA ARG A 2 4.64 49.38 -49.16
C ARG A 2 5.18 48.99 -47.78
N VAL A 3 4.53 49.48 -46.75
CA VAL A 3 4.84 49.15 -45.35
C VAL A 3 4.07 47.88 -45.01
N LEU A 4 4.79 46.75 -44.75
CA LEU A 4 4.23 45.52 -44.24
C LEU A 4 4.16 45.60 -42.71
N ILE A 5 2.95 45.65 -42.15
CA ILE A 5 2.72 45.57 -40.70
C ILE A 5 2.67 44.07 -40.33
N ALA A 6 3.67 43.57 -39.64
CA ALA A 6 3.68 42.23 -39.07
C ALA A 6 2.91 42.24 -37.75
N ALA A 7 1.73 41.59 -37.75
CA ALA A 7 0.98 41.36 -36.51
C ALA A 7 1.56 40.17 -35.72
N ALA A 8 2.14 40.45 -34.57
CA ALA A 8 2.62 39.41 -33.64
C ALA A 8 1.41 38.82 -32.87
N LEU A 9 1.07 37.56 -33.14
CA LEU A 9 0.12 36.80 -32.32
C LEU A 9 0.81 36.40 -31.02
N ALA A 10 0.44 37.01 -29.91
CA ALA A 10 0.83 36.58 -28.56
C ALA A 10 -0.05 35.38 -28.17
N ALA A 11 0.53 34.18 -28.19
CA ALA A 11 -0.10 32.97 -27.68
C ALA A 11 -0.15 33.01 -26.16
N THR A 12 -1.32 33.20 -25.56
CA THR A 12 -1.55 33.06 -24.12
C THR A 12 -1.66 31.59 -23.78
N MET A 13 -0.61 31.03 -23.16
CA MET A 13 -0.67 29.67 -22.60
C MET A 13 -1.49 29.68 -21.31
N PRO A 14 -2.49 28.78 -21.15
CA PRO A 14 -3.19 28.64 -19.89
C PRO A 14 -2.22 28.13 -18.82
N ALA A 15 -2.13 28.81 -17.69
CA ALA A 15 -1.35 28.35 -16.53
C ALA A 15 -2.01 27.10 -15.97
N ALA A 16 -1.33 25.94 -16.05
CA ALA A 16 -1.75 24.72 -15.39
C ALA A 16 -1.67 24.93 -13.87
N HIS A 17 -2.82 25.02 -13.21
CA HIS A 17 -2.89 25.08 -11.75
C HIS A 17 -2.63 23.65 -11.22
N ALA A 18 -1.50 23.45 -10.56
CA ALA A 18 -1.25 22.23 -9.79
C ALA A 18 -2.25 22.19 -8.61
N ALA A 19 -3.05 21.13 -8.54
CA ALA A 19 -3.92 20.90 -7.40
C ALA A 19 -3.04 20.69 -6.16
N THR A 20 -3.19 21.56 -5.16
CA THR A 20 -2.50 21.40 -3.88
C THR A 20 -3.22 20.31 -3.08
N CYS A 21 -2.55 19.18 -2.84
CA CYS A 21 -3.04 18.14 -1.94
C CYS A 21 -2.70 18.56 -0.51
N GLN A 22 -3.72 18.80 0.31
CA GLN A 22 -3.56 19.06 1.74
C GLN A 22 -4.01 17.83 2.53
N ALA A 23 -3.15 17.34 3.40
CA ALA A 23 -3.46 16.27 4.33
C ALA A 23 -3.02 16.68 5.74
N SER A 24 -3.87 16.39 6.73
CA SER A 24 -3.55 16.60 8.13
C SER A 24 -3.71 15.29 8.90
N SER A 25 -2.78 15.03 9.81
CA SER A 25 -2.89 13.89 10.73
C SER A 25 -3.98 14.15 11.76
N PRO A 26 -4.79 13.13 12.13
CA PRO A 26 -5.72 13.23 13.23
C PRO A 26 -4.97 13.39 14.57
N LYS A 27 -5.69 13.78 15.63
CA LYS A 27 -5.11 13.91 16.99
C LYS A 27 -4.58 12.59 17.54
N ASN A 28 -5.13 11.46 17.09
CA ASN A 28 -4.74 10.12 17.52
C ASN A 28 -3.78 9.49 16.53
N THR A 29 -2.89 8.61 17.01
CA THR A 29 -2.07 7.78 16.15
C THR A 29 -2.95 6.82 15.36
N VAL A 30 -2.85 6.86 14.03
CA VAL A 30 -3.53 5.91 13.14
C VAL A 30 -2.72 4.62 13.10
N ALA A 31 -3.37 3.49 13.36
CA ALA A 31 -2.71 2.20 13.33
C ALA A 31 -2.44 1.75 11.89
N LEU A 32 -1.21 1.30 11.61
CA LEU A 32 -0.87 0.68 10.35
C LEU A 32 -1.08 -0.83 10.45
N VAL A 33 -1.95 -1.37 9.60
CA VAL A 33 -2.22 -2.81 9.47
C VAL A 33 -1.67 -3.28 8.14
N GLU A 34 -0.61 -4.08 8.18
CA GLU A 34 0.05 -4.62 6.99
C GLU A 34 -0.24 -6.11 6.87
N LEU A 35 -0.76 -6.55 5.74
CA LEU A 35 -0.90 -7.96 5.39
C LEU A 35 0.11 -8.31 4.30
N TYR A 36 1.06 -9.17 4.62
CA TYR A 36 1.93 -9.81 3.63
C TYR A 36 1.24 -11.05 3.09
N THR A 37 0.94 -11.05 1.80
CA THR A 37 0.12 -12.04 1.10
C THR A 37 0.67 -12.35 -0.28
N SER A 38 0.09 -13.32 -0.98
CA SER A 38 0.37 -13.62 -2.38
C SER A 38 -0.80 -14.41 -2.97
N GLN A 39 -1.08 -14.20 -4.26
CA GLN A 39 -2.03 -15.04 -5.00
C GLN A 39 -1.58 -16.51 -5.11
N GLY A 40 -0.27 -16.79 -5.02
CA GLY A 40 0.27 -18.14 -4.98
C GLY A 40 0.20 -18.82 -3.61
N CYS A 41 -0.22 -18.12 -2.56
CA CYS A 41 -0.27 -18.63 -1.20
C CYS A 41 -1.66 -19.23 -0.91
N SER A 42 -1.75 -20.55 -0.78
CA SER A 42 -3.03 -21.27 -0.58
C SER A 42 -3.74 -20.97 0.73
N SER A 43 -3.01 -20.55 1.76
CA SER A 43 -3.55 -20.19 3.09
C SER A 43 -3.86 -18.70 3.24
N CYS A 44 -3.57 -17.87 2.22
CA CYS A 44 -3.76 -16.41 2.29
C CYS A 44 -5.21 -15.92 2.14
N PRO A 45 -6.12 -16.57 1.36
CA PRO A 45 -7.44 -16.03 1.08
C PRO A 45 -8.30 -15.64 2.30
N PRO A 46 -8.27 -16.34 3.45
CA PRO A 46 -8.98 -15.88 4.64
C PRO A 46 -8.47 -14.53 5.18
N ALA A 47 -7.16 -14.32 5.16
CA ALA A 47 -6.55 -13.07 5.61
C ALA A 47 -6.84 -11.91 4.63
N ASP A 48 -6.83 -12.20 3.32
CA ASP A 48 -7.17 -11.22 2.29
C ASP A 48 -8.63 -10.74 2.46
N ARG A 49 -9.56 -11.65 2.70
CA ARG A 49 -10.97 -11.30 2.98
C ARG A 49 -11.12 -10.51 4.28
N TRP A 50 -10.40 -10.90 5.32
CA TRP A 50 -10.42 -10.17 6.59
C TRP A 50 -9.92 -8.73 6.41
N LEU A 51 -8.79 -8.53 5.72
CA LEU A 51 -8.23 -7.20 5.49
C LEU A 51 -9.17 -6.34 4.65
N SER A 52 -9.78 -6.90 3.59
CA SER A 52 -10.69 -6.17 2.70
C SER A 52 -11.97 -5.70 3.41
N GLN A 53 -12.35 -6.34 4.51
CA GLN A 53 -13.49 -5.96 5.32
C GLN A 53 -13.17 -4.90 6.40
N LEU A 54 -11.90 -4.66 6.70
CA LEU A 54 -11.50 -3.69 7.74
C LEU A 54 -12.05 -2.28 7.51
N PRO A 55 -12.05 -1.72 6.28
CA PRO A 55 -12.56 -0.36 6.05
C PRO A 55 -14.06 -0.21 6.39
N SER A 56 -14.84 -1.29 6.35
CA SER A 56 -16.25 -1.26 6.75
C SER A 56 -16.48 -1.43 8.26
N ARG A 57 -15.44 -1.83 9.00
CA ARG A 57 -15.53 -2.12 10.45
C ARG A 57 -14.78 -1.11 11.30
N ILE A 58 -13.77 -0.47 10.75
CA ILE A 58 -12.90 0.47 11.47
C ILE A 58 -12.81 1.76 10.68
N ASP A 59 -13.01 2.88 11.36
CA ASP A 59 -12.88 4.21 10.78
C ASP A 59 -11.44 4.44 10.28
N SER A 60 -11.29 5.06 9.11
CA SER A 60 -10.00 5.36 8.49
C SER A 60 -9.11 6.28 9.34
N SER A 61 -9.71 7.04 10.27
CA SER A 61 -8.96 7.84 11.26
C SER A 61 -8.29 6.99 12.34
N ARG A 62 -8.63 5.70 12.44
CA ARG A 62 -8.11 4.76 13.45
C ARG A 62 -7.11 3.76 12.88
N ALA A 63 -7.33 3.29 11.65
CA ALA A 63 -6.44 2.32 11.02
C ALA A 63 -6.36 2.47 9.51
N VAL A 64 -5.17 2.20 8.95
CA VAL A 64 -4.90 2.10 7.52
C VAL A 64 -4.50 0.66 7.19
N PRO A 65 -5.34 -0.10 6.48
CA PRO A 65 -5.01 -1.44 6.00
C PRO A 65 -4.22 -1.38 4.69
N LEU A 66 -3.15 -2.16 4.59
CA LEU A 66 -2.33 -2.32 3.38
C LEU A 66 -2.16 -3.81 3.06
N ALA A 67 -2.45 -4.21 1.82
CA ALA A 67 -2.07 -5.51 1.28
C ALA A 67 -0.74 -5.38 0.53
N LEU A 68 0.25 -6.14 0.94
CA LEU A 68 1.61 -6.13 0.41
C LEU A 68 1.92 -7.50 -0.17
N HIS A 69 1.78 -7.62 -1.50
CA HIS A 69 2.00 -8.88 -2.20
C HIS A 69 3.49 -9.17 -2.34
N VAL A 70 3.89 -10.36 -1.87
CA VAL A 70 5.28 -10.84 -1.90
C VAL A 70 5.49 -11.79 -3.08
N GLY A 71 6.68 -11.73 -3.71
CA GLY A 71 6.98 -12.51 -4.91
C GLY A 71 7.63 -13.88 -4.65
N TYR A 72 7.86 -14.27 -3.38
CA TYR A 72 8.56 -15.53 -3.12
C TYR A 72 7.70 -16.80 -3.27
N TRP A 73 6.43 -16.65 -3.68
CA TRP A 73 5.55 -17.75 -4.10
C TRP A 73 5.47 -17.91 -5.63
N ASP A 74 6.02 -16.99 -6.42
CA ASP A 74 5.89 -16.98 -7.89
C ASP A 74 6.47 -18.24 -8.56
N TYR A 75 7.39 -18.94 -7.90
CA TYR A 75 8.03 -20.17 -8.42
C TYR A 75 7.10 -21.37 -8.57
N ILE A 76 5.91 -21.35 -7.94
CA ILE A 76 4.96 -22.48 -7.97
C ILE A 76 4.05 -22.48 -9.19
N GLY A 77 4.32 -21.64 -10.20
CA GLY A 77 3.63 -21.65 -11.48
C GLY A 77 2.65 -20.51 -11.73
N TRP A 78 2.42 -19.65 -10.75
CA TRP A 78 1.64 -18.42 -10.92
C TRP A 78 2.42 -17.21 -10.43
N LYS A 79 2.70 -16.29 -11.36
CA LYS A 79 3.33 -15.02 -11.02
C LYS A 79 2.28 -14.02 -10.58
N ASP A 80 2.35 -13.59 -9.33
CA ASP A 80 1.41 -12.61 -8.78
C ASP A 80 1.67 -11.23 -9.39
N PRO A 81 0.72 -10.65 -10.15
CA PRO A 81 0.91 -9.36 -10.81
C PRO A 81 0.99 -8.19 -9.83
N TYR A 82 0.58 -8.36 -8.58
CA TYR A 82 0.67 -7.34 -7.53
C TYR A 82 1.94 -7.44 -6.70
N ALA A 83 2.72 -8.51 -6.86
CA ALA A 83 3.95 -8.70 -6.10
C ALA A 83 5.00 -7.67 -6.48
N LYS A 84 5.64 -7.10 -5.45
CA LYS A 84 6.76 -6.17 -5.58
C LYS A 84 7.92 -6.62 -4.69
N ARG A 85 9.13 -6.54 -5.23
CA ARG A 85 10.34 -6.87 -4.49
C ARG A 85 10.48 -6.06 -3.22
N GLU A 86 10.07 -4.79 -3.25
CA GLU A 86 10.10 -3.86 -2.13
C GLU A 86 9.27 -4.35 -0.95
N PHE A 87 8.14 -5.02 -1.21
CA PHE A 87 7.28 -5.57 -0.16
C PHE A 87 7.96 -6.74 0.57
N SER A 88 8.58 -7.67 -0.18
CA SER A 88 9.36 -8.76 0.41
C SER A 88 10.57 -8.24 1.19
N THR A 89 11.24 -7.20 0.68
CA THR A 89 12.36 -6.55 1.36
C THR A 89 11.92 -5.87 2.66
N ARG A 90 10.79 -5.16 2.64
CA ARG A 90 10.21 -4.54 3.83
C ARG A 90 9.88 -5.58 4.90
N GLN A 91 9.22 -6.68 4.52
CA GLN A 91 8.89 -7.76 5.44
C GLN A 91 10.14 -8.34 6.13
N ARG A 92 11.17 -8.66 5.35
CA ARG A 92 12.45 -9.16 5.89
C ARG A 92 13.11 -8.16 6.82
N ARG A 93 13.13 -6.88 6.42
CA ARG A 93 13.72 -5.82 7.25
C ARG A 93 13.02 -5.68 8.60
N LEU A 94 11.69 -5.74 8.63
CA LEU A 94 10.93 -5.71 9.88
C LEU A 94 11.20 -6.96 10.72
N ALA A 95 11.30 -8.13 10.11
CA ALA A 95 11.65 -9.38 10.79
C ALA A 95 13.04 -9.30 11.45
N GLU A 96 14.04 -8.78 10.73
CA GLU A 96 15.40 -8.57 11.27
C GLU A 96 15.38 -7.61 12.47
N LEU A 97 14.71 -6.46 12.34
CA LEU A 97 14.63 -5.47 13.42
C LEU A 97 13.94 -6.01 14.67
N LYS A 98 12.98 -6.92 14.50
CA LYS A 98 12.26 -7.57 15.59
C LYS A 98 12.87 -8.90 16.02
N ARG A 99 14.01 -9.31 15.44
CA ARG A 99 14.67 -10.60 15.67
C ARG A 99 13.71 -11.79 15.50
N ALA A 100 12.80 -11.67 14.52
CA ALA A 100 11.89 -12.74 14.16
C ALA A 100 12.65 -13.89 13.48
N LYS A 101 12.28 -15.13 13.78
CA LYS A 101 12.97 -16.32 13.25
C LYS A 101 12.70 -16.57 11.78
N ALA A 102 11.59 -16.07 11.24
CA ALA A 102 11.18 -16.28 9.86
C ALA A 102 10.18 -15.21 9.40
N VAL A 103 10.06 -15.06 8.08
CA VAL A 103 8.93 -14.40 7.40
C VAL A 103 7.99 -15.47 6.85
N TYR A 104 6.71 -15.18 6.76
CA TYR A 104 5.70 -16.13 6.29
C TYR A 104 4.49 -15.39 5.71
N THR A 105 3.62 -16.11 5.03
CA THR A 105 2.32 -15.64 4.56
C THR A 105 1.21 -16.64 4.94
N PRO A 106 -0.02 -16.15 5.23
CA PRO A 106 -0.33 -14.75 5.45
C PRO A 106 0.30 -14.24 6.76
N GLN A 107 0.92 -13.07 6.72
CA GLN A 107 1.42 -12.43 7.93
C GLN A 107 0.78 -11.07 8.09
N VAL A 108 0.14 -10.83 9.23
CA VAL A 108 -0.42 -9.52 9.60
C VAL A 108 0.50 -8.85 10.61
N LEU A 109 0.89 -7.62 10.31
CA LEU A 109 1.60 -6.76 11.26
C LEU A 109 0.68 -5.60 11.68
N LEU A 110 0.58 -5.37 12.97
CA LEU A 110 -0.05 -4.19 13.56
C LEU A 110 1.05 -3.30 14.13
N GLN A 111 1.23 -2.12 13.54
CA GLN A 111 2.31 -1.18 13.91
C GLN A 111 3.71 -1.87 13.90
N GLY A 112 3.94 -2.71 12.90
CA GLY A 112 5.18 -3.46 12.74
C GLY A 112 5.38 -4.65 13.68
N LEU A 113 4.39 -5.00 14.49
CA LEU A 113 4.39 -6.17 15.39
C LEU A 113 3.53 -7.29 14.82
N ASP A 114 4.01 -8.53 14.92
CA ASP A 114 3.28 -9.72 14.44
C ASP A 114 1.94 -9.88 15.18
N PHE A 115 0.84 -9.80 14.42
CA PHE A 115 -0.53 -9.86 14.93
C PHE A 115 -1.22 -11.14 14.49
N ARG A 116 -1.01 -12.23 15.19
CA ARG A 116 -1.52 -13.56 14.83
C ARG A 116 -3.00 -13.77 15.09
N ARG A 117 -3.62 -12.93 15.90
CA ARG A 117 -5.05 -13.04 16.26
C ARG A 117 -5.98 -12.29 15.32
N TRP A 118 -5.52 -11.93 14.13
CA TRP A 118 -6.31 -11.16 13.16
C TRP A 118 -7.64 -11.83 12.75
N GLY A 119 -7.71 -13.15 12.79
CA GLY A 119 -8.92 -13.93 12.40
C GLY A 119 -9.82 -14.34 13.57
N THR A 120 -9.49 -13.99 14.82
CA THR A 120 -10.33 -14.31 15.98
C THR A 120 -11.49 -13.32 16.06
N ARG A 121 -12.70 -13.84 16.31
CA ARG A 121 -13.83 -12.99 16.69
C ARG A 121 -13.63 -12.55 18.14
N GLU A 122 -13.54 -11.26 18.37
CA GLU A 122 -13.81 -10.64 19.67
C GLU A 122 -15.08 -9.83 19.55
#